data_cf645f5b27063f1cda880d3b8e4cab05
#
_entry.id   cf645f5b27063f1cda880d3b8e4cab05
#
_cell.length_a   1.000
_cell.length_b   1.000
_cell.length_c   1.000
_cell.angle_alpha   90.00
_cell.angle_beta   90.00
_cell.angle_gamma   90.00
#
_symmetry.space_group_name_H-M   'P 1'
#
loop_
_entity.id
_entity.type
_entity.pdbx_description
1 polymer ?
#
loop_
_entity_poly.entity_id
_entity_poly.type
_entity_poly.pdbx_seq_one_letter_code
_entity_poly.pdbx_strand_id
1 'polypeptide(L)'
;MEATDNGDFDTRAELFEHAVVHFPEPMGSLSGAAVAESFRSRQRLYDGIPRTSHLCLNVIIELDDTATSAAVRSRYLVLQETDDLPLQPIITGRYHDRFERVDGKWRFAERRFIIDLVGEMSSHQKEGVTHAKVLRKQQSST
;
A
#
# COMPACT_ATOMS: atom_id res chain seq x y z
N MET A 1 -0.64 8.78 -0.76
CA MET A 1 0.79 8.57 -0.47
C MET A 1 1.27 9.50 0.62
N GLU A 2 1.00 10.80 0.49
CA GLU A 2 1.42 11.84 1.45
C GLU A 2 1.09 11.50 2.92
N ALA A 3 -0.15 11.14 3.25
CA ALA A 3 -0.53 10.74 4.60
C ALA A 3 0.33 9.58 5.15
N THR A 4 0.67 8.62 4.29
CA THR A 4 1.55 7.50 4.68
C THR A 4 2.95 7.98 5.03
N ASP A 5 3.55 8.83 4.19
CA ASP A 5 4.92 9.31 4.37
C ASP A 5 5.05 10.28 5.55
N ASN A 6 3.97 10.97 5.89
CA ASN A 6 3.88 11.85 7.05
C ASN A 6 3.54 11.11 8.38
N GLY A 7 3.28 9.81 8.33
CA GLY A 7 2.85 9.06 9.51
C GLY A 7 1.42 9.38 9.96
N ASP A 8 0.62 10.02 9.11
CA ASP A 8 -0.76 10.37 9.37
C ASP A 8 -1.68 9.16 9.11
N PHE A 9 -1.72 8.26 10.10
CA PHE A 9 -2.50 7.04 10.01
C PHE A 9 -4.01 7.28 10.08
N ASP A 10 -4.46 8.39 10.66
CA ASP A 10 -5.88 8.72 10.76
C ASP A 10 -6.43 9.12 9.39
N THR A 11 -5.80 10.07 8.71
CA THR A 11 -6.16 10.39 7.32
C THR A 11 -6.06 9.18 6.39
N ARG A 12 -5.03 8.33 6.57
CA ARG A 12 -4.90 7.09 5.80
C ARG A 12 -6.05 6.11 6.09
N ALA A 13 -6.49 6.00 7.34
CA ALA A 13 -7.61 5.16 7.73
C ALA A 13 -8.93 5.63 7.09
N GLU A 14 -9.18 6.94 7.07
CA GLU A 14 -10.36 7.53 6.44
C GLU A 14 -10.43 7.22 4.93
N LEU A 15 -9.29 7.25 4.23
CA LEU A 15 -9.23 6.93 2.80
C LEU A 15 -9.70 5.51 2.48
N PHE A 16 -9.51 4.57 3.40
CA PHE A 16 -9.87 3.15 3.23
C PHE A 16 -11.07 2.70 4.06
N GLU A 17 -11.79 3.62 4.71
CA GLU A 17 -12.92 3.32 5.59
C GLU A 17 -13.98 2.43 4.92
N HIS A 18 -14.25 2.67 3.65
CA HIS A 18 -15.26 1.94 2.86
C HIS A 18 -14.65 0.87 1.93
N ALA A 19 -13.35 0.66 1.99
CA ALA A 19 -12.65 -0.21 1.07
C ALA A 19 -12.39 -1.60 1.64
N VAL A 20 -12.37 -2.59 0.75
CA VAL A 20 -11.71 -3.87 0.99
C VAL A 20 -10.29 -3.79 0.45
N VAL A 21 -9.31 -4.08 1.30
CA VAL A 21 -7.90 -4.06 0.94
C VAL A 21 -7.36 -5.49 0.93
N HIS A 22 -6.87 -5.91 -0.23
CA HIS A 22 -6.28 -7.23 -0.44
C HIS A 22 -4.76 -7.12 -0.35
N PHE A 23 -4.22 -7.74 0.67
CA PHE A 23 -2.78 -7.85 0.86
C PHE A 23 -2.26 -9.18 0.32
N PRO A 24 -0.97 -9.28 -0.01
CA PRO A 24 -0.34 -10.56 -0.32
C PRO A 24 -0.47 -11.56 0.83
N GLU A 25 -0.60 -12.84 0.48
CA GLU A 25 -0.60 -13.90 1.49
C GLU A 25 0.65 -13.83 2.39
N PRO A 26 0.53 -14.18 3.68
CA PRO A 26 -0.62 -14.85 4.33
C PRO A 26 -1.65 -13.89 4.95
N MET A 27 -1.59 -12.58 4.69
CA MET A 27 -2.45 -11.61 5.36
C MET A 27 -3.88 -11.59 4.82
N GLY A 28 -4.05 -11.81 3.52
CA GLY A 28 -5.38 -11.86 2.89
C GLY A 28 -6.08 -10.50 2.84
N SER A 29 -7.40 -10.51 2.95
CA SER A 29 -8.24 -9.33 2.78
C SER A 29 -8.70 -8.76 4.12
N LEU A 30 -8.61 -7.43 4.26
CA LEU A 30 -9.05 -6.68 5.43
C LEU A 30 -10.01 -5.56 5.00
N SER A 31 -10.87 -5.11 5.92
CA SER A 31 -11.76 -3.97 5.71
C SER A 31 -11.94 -3.15 7.00
N GLY A 32 -12.39 -1.90 6.84
CA GLY A 32 -12.68 -1.02 7.96
C GLY A 32 -11.50 -0.80 8.90
N ALA A 33 -11.74 -0.83 10.20
CA ALA A 33 -10.73 -0.57 11.24
C ALA A 33 -9.52 -1.53 11.18
N ALA A 34 -9.70 -2.76 10.69
CA ALA A 34 -8.62 -3.74 10.56
C ALA A 34 -7.56 -3.30 9.54
N VAL A 35 -7.93 -2.55 8.52
CA VAL A 35 -6.98 -1.97 7.55
C VAL A 35 -6.07 -0.97 8.23
N ALA A 36 -6.64 -0.03 8.98
CA ALA A 36 -5.90 1.00 9.72
C ALA A 36 -4.95 0.39 10.74
N GLU A 37 -5.43 -0.59 11.53
CA GLU A 37 -4.61 -1.29 12.51
C GLU A 37 -3.47 -2.06 11.86
N SER A 38 -3.71 -2.68 10.73
CA SER A 38 -2.69 -3.39 9.95
C SER A 38 -1.54 -2.47 9.51
N PHE A 39 -1.81 -1.21 9.19
CA PHE A 39 -0.78 -0.24 8.85
C PHE A 39 0.00 0.23 10.09
N ARG A 40 -0.70 0.56 11.18
CA ARG A 40 -0.07 1.02 12.43
C ARG A 40 0.84 -0.02 13.07
N SER A 41 0.35 -1.26 13.15
CA SER A 41 1.05 -2.33 13.88
C SER A 41 2.35 -2.78 13.20
N ARG A 42 2.46 -2.63 11.89
CA ARG A 42 3.59 -3.19 11.12
C ARG A 42 4.66 -2.19 10.74
N GLN A 43 4.35 -0.92 10.66
CA GLN A 43 5.27 0.10 10.16
C GLN A 43 6.24 0.57 11.26
N ARG A 44 7.53 0.64 10.95
CA ARG A 44 8.52 1.30 11.80
C ARG A 44 8.40 2.81 11.62
N LEU A 45 8.53 3.54 12.73
CA LEU A 45 8.49 4.99 12.76
C LEU A 45 9.76 5.53 13.41
N TYR A 46 10.22 6.67 12.92
CA TYR A 46 11.37 7.43 13.37
C TYR A 46 10.87 8.84 13.70
N ASP A 47 10.76 9.14 14.99
CA ASP A 47 10.13 10.38 15.48
C ASP A 47 8.72 10.61 14.90
N GLY A 48 7.93 9.53 14.83
CA GLY A 48 6.55 9.57 14.36
C GLY A 48 6.34 9.46 12.85
N ILE A 49 7.39 9.47 12.04
CA ILE A 49 7.32 9.34 10.58
C ILE A 49 8.07 8.10 10.09
N PRO A 50 7.64 7.48 8.97
CA PRO A 50 8.29 6.26 8.46
C PRO A 50 9.58 6.52 7.68
N ARG A 51 9.93 7.78 7.41
CA ARG A 51 11.07 8.20 6.57
C ARG A 51 11.06 7.55 5.19
N THR A 52 9.89 7.46 4.61
CA THR A 52 9.64 6.90 3.27
C THR A 52 9.16 7.97 2.31
N SER A 53 9.31 7.69 1.03
CA SER A 53 8.68 8.44 -0.05
C SER A 53 7.98 7.44 -0.99
N HIS A 54 6.65 7.48 -1.02
CA HIS A 54 5.84 6.65 -1.90
C HIS A 54 5.55 7.39 -3.20
N LEU A 55 5.94 6.81 -4.32
CA LEU A 55 5.64 7.32 -5.65
C LEU A 55 4.58 6.43 -6.30
N CYS A 56 3.55 7.06 -6.86
CA CYS A 56 2.55 6.40 -7.68
C CYS A 56 2.78 6.78 -9.14
N LEU A 57 3.02 5.79 -9.99
CA LEU A 57 3.52 5.96 -11.33
C LEU A 57 2.62 5.23 -12.35
N ASN A 58 2.66 5.67 -13.60
CA ASN A 58 2.01 4.99 -14.72
C ASN A 58 0.54 4.70 -14.46
N VAL A 59 -0.21 5.71 -14.02
CA VAL A 59 -1.62 5.59 -13.66
C VAL A 59 -2.47 5.45 -14.92
N ILE A 60 -3.31 4.41 -14.97
CA ILE A 60 -4.32 4.18 -16.02
C ILE A 60 -5.67 4.13 -15.33
N ILE A 61 -6.60 4.98 -15.77
CA ILE A 61 -7.94 5.10 -15.22
C ILE A 61 -8.96 4.71 -16.29
N GLU A 62 -9.83 3.77 -15.97
CA GLU A 62 -10.92 3.32 -16.83
C GLU A 62 -12.23 3.57 -16.08
N LEU A 63 -13.01 4.53 -16.58
CA LEU A 63 -14.34 4.85 -16.05
C LEU A 63 -15.39 3.92 -16.65
N ASP A 64 -16.42 3.59 -15.89
CA ASP A 64 -17.64 3.00 -16.45
C ASP A 64 -18.46 4.04 -17.25
N ASP A 65 -19.43 3.57 -18.02
CA ASP A 65 -20.24 4.41 -18.90
C ASP A 65 -21.05 5.50 -18.16
N THR A 66 -21.32 5.28 -16.89
CA THR A 66 -22.09 6.22 -16.03
C THR A 66 -21.19 7.14 -15.21
N ALA A 67 -19.87 6.97 -15.27
CA ALA A 67 -18.89 7.66 -14.42
C ALA A 67 -19.21 7.57 -12.91
N THR A 68 -19.72 6.41 -12.47
CA THR A 68 -20.01 6.11 -11.07
C THR A 68 -19.01 5.14 -10.45
N SER A 69 -18.24 4.43 -11.28
CA SER A 69 -17.14 3.59 -10.85
C SER A 69 -15.92 3.76 -11.77
N ALA A 70 -14.75 3.44 -11.22
CA ALA A 70 -13.49 3.46 -11.95
C ALA A 70 -12.62 2.29 -11.56
N ALA A 71 -11.99 1.64 -12.54
CA ALA A 71 -10.89 0.74 -12.36
C ALA A 71 -9.57 1.49 -12.59
N VAL A 72 -8.64 1.40 -11.66
CA VAL A 72 -7.36 2.10 -11.72
C VAL A 72 -6.21 1.13 -11.55
N ARG A 73 -5.27 1.17 -12.47
CA ARG A 73 -4.02 0.42 -12.37
C ARG A 73 -2.86 1.39 -12.29
N SER A 74 -1.97 1.16 -11.34
CA SER A 74 -0.77 1.97 -11.20
C SER A 74 0.40 1.13 -10.71
N ARG A 75 1.60 1.69 -10.82
CA ARG A 75 2.81 1.16 -10.19
C ARG A 75 3.14 2.00 -8.97
N TYR A 76 3.73 1.37 -7.97
CA TYR A 76 4.31 2.09 -6.85
C TYR A 76 5.79 1.78 -6.70
N LEU A 77 6.50 2.76 -6.22
CA LEU A 77 7.89 2.68 -5.78
C LEU A 77 7.98 3.33 -4.42
N VAL A 78 8.60 2.65 -3.46
CA VAL A 78 8.87 3.21 -2.14
C VAL A 78 10.36 3.37 -1.97
N LEU A 79 10.77 4.60 -1.68
CA LEU A 79 12.11 4.96 -1.26
C LEU A 79 12.14 5.09 0.26
N GLN A 80 13.27 4.78 0.88
CA GLN A 80 13.49 5.02 2.29
C GLN A 80 14.93 5.46 2.55
N GLU A 81 15.10 6.32 3.55
CA GLU A 81 16.38 6.72 4.12
C GLU A 81 16.21 6.77 5.63
N THR A 82 17.17 6.20 6.38
CA THR A 82 17.27 6.29 7.83
C THR A 82 18.72 6.59 8.22
N ASP A 83 19.00 6.78 9.48
CA ASP A 83 20.39 7.02 9.92
C ASP A 83 21.35 5.88 9.58
N ASP A 84 20.81 4.64 9.52
CA ASP A 84 21.57 3.43 9.21
C ASP A 84 21.38 2.92 7.77
N LEU A 85 20.52 3.57 6.98
CA LEU A 85 20.16 3.17 5.63
C LEU A 85 20.21 4.35 4.69
N PRO A 86 21.17 4.42 3.73
CA PRO A 86 21.18 5.48 2.74
C PRO A 86 19.93 5.45 1.85
N LEU A 87 19.57 6.58 1.24
CA LEU A 87 18.42 6.68 0.36
C LEU A 87 18.48 5.60 -0.73
N GLN A 88 17.48 4.72 -0.75
CA GLN A 88 17.38 3.65 -1.74
C GLN A 88 15.93 3.17 -1.95
N PRO A 89 15.64 2.55 -3.09
CA PRO A 89 14.39 1.86 -3.30
C PRO A 89 14.33 0.60 -2.41
N ILE A 90 13.21 0.42 -1.72
CA ILE A 90 13.00 -0.72 -0.83
C ILE A 90 11.95 -1.71 -1.33
N ILE A 91 10.97 -1.26 -2.11
CA ILE A 91 9.93 -2.12 -2.67
C ILE A 91 9.29 -1.47 -3.90
N THR A 92 8.94 -2.28 -4.87
CA THR A 92 8.08 -1.87 -5.99
C THR A 92 6.96 -2.87 -6.20
N GLY A 93 5.86 -2.38 -6.79
CA GLY A 93 4.74 -3.23 -7.12
C GLY A 93 3.67 -2.48 -7.89
N ARG A 94 2.49 -3.03 -7.83
CA ARG A 94 1.32 -2.50 -8.52
C ARG A 94 0.15 -2.36 -7.56
N TYR A 95 -0.69 -1.35 -7.81
CA TYR A 95 -2.03 -1.26 -7.25
C TYR A 95 -3.04 -1.57 -8.34
N HIS A 96 -3.98 -2.45 -8.03
CA HIS A 96 -5.22 -2.58 -8.75
C HIS A 96 -6.33 -2.07 -7.84
N ASP A 97 -6.88 -0.92 -8.18
CA ASP A 97 -7.85 -0.20 -7.36
C ASP A 97 -9.21 -0.16 -8.06
N ARG A 98 -10.24 -0.13 -7.25
CA ARG A 98 -11.58 0.26 -7.67
C ARG A 98 -12.02 1.44 -6.83
N PHE A 99 -12.58 2.41 -7.53
CA PHE A 99 -13.22 3.57 -6.92
C PHE A 99 -14.71 3.56 -7.23
N GLU A 100 -15.47 4.11 -6.33
CA GLU A 100 -16.89 4.37 -6.50
C GLU A 100 -17.20 5.85 -6.23
N ARG A 101 -18.21 6.38 -6.91
CA ARG A 101 -18.69 7.74 -6.70
C ARG A 101 -20.01 7.71 -5.93
N VAL A 102 -20.01 8.23 -4.71
CA VAL A 102 -21.16 8.30 -3.82
C VAL A 102 -21.38 9.76 -3.45
N ASP A 103 -22.60 10.25 -3.62
CA ASP A 103 -22.98 11.65 -3.35
C ASP A 103 -22.02 12.66 -4.03
N GLY A 104 -21.61 12.36 -5.26
CA GLY A 104 -20.71 13.19 -6.05
C GLY A 104 -19.23 13.11 -5.68
N LYS A 105 -18.85 12.33 -4.68
CA LYS A 105 -17.48 12.18 -4.21
C LYS A 105 -16.92 10.79 -4.55
N TRP A 106 -15.68 10.77 -5.03
CA TRP A 106 -14.94 9.53 -5.27
C TRP A 106 -14.32 9.00 -3.99
N ARG A 107 -14.40 7.68 -3.77
CA ARG A 107 -13.77 6.98 -2.66
C ARG A 107 -13.24 5.62 -3.09
N PHE A 108 -12.28 5.08 -2.35
CA PHE A 108 -11.84 3.70 -2.54
C PHE A 108 -12.96 2.72 -2.20
N ALA A 109 -13.23 1.80 -3.11
CA ALA A 109 -14.06 0.62 -2.87
C ALA A 109 -13.19 -0.62 -2.65
N GLU A 110 -12.04 -0.70 -3.36
CA GLU A 110 -11.14 -1.84 -3.27
C GLU A 110 -9.71 -1.41 -3.60
N ARG A 111 -8.73 -1.97 -2.92
CA ARG A 111 -7.31 -1.92 -3.29
C ARG A 111 -6.69 -3.30 -3.23
N ARG A 112 -5.98 -3.70 -4.27
CA ARG A 112 -5.14 -4.89 -4.28
C ARG A 112 -3.68 -4.50 -4.37
N PHE A 113 -2.90 -4.92 -3.37
CA PHE A 113 -1.44 -4.80 -3.37
C PHE A 113 -0.84 -5.99 -4.11
N ILE A 114 -0.01 -5.71 -5.10
CA ILE A 114 0.79 -6.70 -5.81
C ILE A 114 2.24 -6.29 -5.65
N ILE A 115 3.08 -7.19 -5.13
CA ILE A 115 4.50 -6.93 -4.92
C ILE A 115 5.26 -7.50 -6.11
N ASP A 116 6.09 -6.69 -6.76
CA ASP A 116 6.91 -7.11 -7.89
C ASP A 116 8.38 -7.34 -7.47
N LEU A 117 9.01 -6.37 -6.80
CA LEU A 117 10.41 -6.44 -6.37
C LEU A 117 10.54 -5.95 -4.92
N VAL A 118 11.43 -6.58 -4.16
CA VAL A 118 11.70 -6.25 -2.75
C VAL A 118 13.19 -6.07 -2.54
N GLY A 119 13.55 -4.95 -1.94
CA GLY A 119 14.88 -4.64 -1.48
C GLY A 119 15.03 -4.85 0.03
N GLU A 120 15.75 -3.93 0.69
CA GLU A 120 15.95 -3.98 2.14
C GLU A 120 14.74 -3.38 2.88
N MET A 121 13.99 -4.24 3.58
CA MET A 121 12.73 -3.88 4.25
C MET A 121 12.83 -3.80 5.78
N SER A 122 13.97 -4.16 6.38
CA SER A 122 14.11 -4.26 7.83
C SER A 122 13.94 -2.92 8.55
N SER A 123 14.26 -1.82 7.89
CA SER A 123 14.06 -0.45 8.41
C SER A 123 12.64 0.08 8.19
N HIS A 124 11.82 -0.58 7.38
CA HIS A 124 10.45 -0.17 7.06
C HIS A 124 9.40 -0.92 7.87
N GLN A 125 9.58 -2.22 8.04
CA GLN A 125 8.61 -3.06 8.74
C GLN A 125 9.19 -3.66 10.02
N LYS A 126 8.32 -3.79 11.03
CA LYS A 126 8.64 -4.50 12.26
C LYS A 126 8.86 -5.99 11.97
N GLU A 127 9.64 -6.67 12.82
CA GLU A 127 9.95 -8.08 12.66
C GLU A 127 8.69 -8.95 12.53
N GLY A 128 8.78 -10.03 11.73
CA GLY A 128 7.70 -10.99 11.49
C GLY A 128 6.93 -10.78 10.18
N VAL A 129 7.09 -9.63 9.51
CA VAL A 129 6.47 -9.33 8.21
C VAL A 129 7.52 -9.36 7.11
N THR A 130 8.08 -10.51 6.82
CA THR A 130 9.08 -10.64 5.77
C THR A 130 8.40 -10.93 4.42
N HIS A 131 8.21 -9.91 3.60
CA HIS A 131 7.79 -10.06 2.19
C HIS A 131 8.73 -10.99 1.39
N ALA A 132 9.99 -11.10 1.78
CA ALA A 132 10.94 -12.03 1.18
C ALA A 132 10.50 -13.51 1.24
N LYS A 133 9.72 -13.91 2.26
CA LYS A 133 9.14 -15.25 2.34
C LYS A 133 7.98 -15.46 1.36
N VAL A 134 7.25 -14.39 1.04
CA VAL A 134 6.10 -14.44 0.11
C VAL A 134 6.58 -14.61 -1.34
N LEU A 135 7.61 -13.86 -1.75
CA LEU A 135 8.15 -13.94 -3.10
C LEU A 135 8.83 -15.30 -3.40
N ARG A 136 9.54 -15.87 -2.44
CA ARG A 136 10.15 -17.20 -2.62
C ARG A 136 9.13 -18.32 -2.76
N LYS A 137 7.94 -18.20 -2.12
CA LYS A 137 6.86 -19.15 -2.28
C LYS A 137 6.17 -19.06 -3.64
N GLN A 138 6.02 -17.86 -4.19
CA GLN A 138 5.42 -17.65 -5.52
C GLN A 138 6.34 -18.16 -6.65
N GLN A 139 7.65 -18.08 -6.48
CA GLN A 139 8.62 -18.60 -7.45
C GLN A 139 8.81 -20.12 -7.39
N SER A 140 8.46 -20.76 -6.27
CA SER A 140 8.55 -22.22 -6.11
C SER A 140 7.26 -22.95 -6.47
N SER A 141 6.19 -22.25 -6.86
CA SER A 141 4.88 -22.82 -7.24
C SER A 141 4.64 -22.79 -8.77
N THR A 142 5.65 -22.42 -9.55
CA THR A 142 5.70 -22.56 -11.01
C THR A 142 6.73 -23.61 -11.39
#